data_aad8ba5db3aaac63af28a2a8d473c48a
#
_entry.id   aad8ba5db3aaac63af28a2a8d473c48a
#
_cell.length_a   1.000
_cell.length_b   1.000
_cell.length_c   1.000
_cell.angle_alpha   90.00
_cell.angle_beta   90.00
_cell.angle_gamma   90.00
#
_symmetry.space_group_name_H-M   'P 1'
#
loop_
_entity.id
_entity.type
_entity.pdbx_description
1 polymer ?
#
loop_
_entity_poly.entity_id
_entity_poly.type
_entity_poly.pdbx_seq_one_letter_code
_entity_poly.pdbx_strand_id
1 'polypeptide(L)'
;MFFLRMIFRSFSRQFKRRLLIAVTVCLSATVSVAMLGVVFDVGDKLNAELSTYGSNITVQPKADAVVNDLYNTGGDANSNASGTSESDPTTFLKESDAPKIKTIFWAFNITNYAPELNIHADVNCASESVDSSSCKASGVPIVGTWFAKTLHMDSGESTVAGMNGMRSWWKLDGSWPKDDSAQGLIGTTLASKLGVTKGDTVTLYKTTADGSRNKQRITITGIYDSGDSDNNAMYIPSSTAQVLANLPDSIDKIEVKALTTPDNDLARKASKNPNALTQDEWETWYCTAYPSSIAYQIEEVIPGSVAKQVRQVAALQGDVLQKTQAVMVLMTVLSLVAAAIAVANLMAASIGERGSELALLKAIGATDGAVSRLMLAETAVISLVGAIVGALLGSGVAQIVGHVVFGSGITMRPMVFVLVFVLLTLTVLIASFSSIRSILGLKPAEVLHGR
;
A
#
# COMPACT_ATOMS: atom_id res chain seq x y z
N MET A 1 41.32 13.60 30.73
CA MET A 1 42.04 14.27 29.62
C MET A 1 43.14 13.42 28.99
N PHE A 2 43.87 12.59 29.72
CA PHE A 2 44.97 11.76 29.19
C PHE A 2 44.47 10.70 28.17
N PHE A 3 43.38 10.05 28.45
CA PHE A 3 42.77 9.02 27.63
C PHE A 3 42.31 9.55 26.23
N LEU A 4 41.69 10.71 26.19
CA LEU A 4 41.26 11.36 24.94
C LEU A 4 42.48 11.82 24.09
N ARG A 5 43.54 12.32 24.70
CA ARG A 5 44.78 12.68 24.00
C ARG A 5 45.50 11.45 23.43
N MET A 6 45.42 10.31 24.12
CA MET A 6 46.02 9.05 23.70
C MET A 6 45.27 8.49 22.46
N ILE A 7 43.93 8.54 22.48
CA ILE A 7 43.09 8.17 21.34
C ILE A 7 43.38 9.07 20.13
N PHE A 8 43.46 10.38 20.33
CA PHE A 8 43.70 11.34 19.25
C PHE A 8 45.08 11.20 18.60
N ARG A 9 46.13 10.95 19.41
CA ARG A 9 47.49 10.72 18.94
C ARG A 9 47.68 9.36 18.28
N SER A 10 46.93 8.36 18.73
CA SER A 10 46.79 7.03 18.11
C SER A 10 46.09 7.13 16.75
N PHE A 11 45.11 8.02 16.61
CA PHE A 11 44.37 8.25 15.36
C PHE A 11 45.27 8.73 14.22
N SER A 12 46.25 9.62 14.51
CA SER A 12 47.15 10.18 13.49
C SER A 12 48.16 9.16 12.93
N ARG A 13 48.56 8.14 13.71
CA ARG A 13 49.64 7.22 13.34
C ARG A 13 49.20 6.06 12.43
N GLN A 14 47.90 5.70 12.39
CA GLN A 14 47.36 4.63 11.55
C GLN A 14 46.10 5.07 10.78
N PHE A 15 46.11 6.30 10.30
CA PHE A 15 44.93 6.92 9.66
C PHE A 15 44.33 6.08 8.54
N LYS A 16 45.11 5.45 7.66
CA LYS A 16 44.59 4.66 6.51
C LYS A 16 43.71 3.49 6.92
N ARG A 17 44.09 2.71 7.94
CA ARG A 17 43.32 1.54 8.38
C ARG A 17 42.07 1.92 9.17
N ARG A 18 42.17 2.93 10.02
CA ARG A 18 41.03 3.47 10.76
C ARG A 18 40.01 4.07 9.83
N LEU A 19 40.50 4.74 8.78
CA LEU A 19 39.64 5.21 7.70
C LEU A 19 38.89 4.04 7.03
N LEU A 20 39.58 2.90 6.79
CA LEU A 20 38.91 1.71 6.23
C LEU A 20 37.79 1.16 7.14
N ILE A 21 38.00 1.10 8.46
CA ILE A 21 36.95 0.69 9.41
C ILE A 21 35.82 1.70 9.35
N ALA A 22 36.08 3.00 9.39
CA ALA A 22 35.07 4.04 9.32
C ALA A 22 34.26 3.96 8.01
N VAL A 23 34.94 3.76 6.87
CA VAL A 23 34.32 3.62 5.55
C VAL A 23 33.46 2.38 5.48
N THR A 24 33.91 1.24 6.00
CA THR A 24 33.15 -0.01 6.03
C THR A 24 31.87 0.15 6.85
N VAL A 25 31.94 0.72 8.03
CA VAL A 25 30.80 0.99 8.89
C VAL A 25 29.88 2.04 8.25
N CYS A 26 30.48 3.09 7.66
CA CYS A 26 29.73 4.12 6.93
C CYS A 26 28.93 3.51 5.77
N LEU A 27 29.55 2.65 4.95
CA LEU A 27 28.87 1.99 3.83
C LEU A 27 27.71 1.09 4.32
N SER A 28 27.98 0.28 5.36
CA SER A 28 26.93 -0.57 5.95
C SER A 28 25.79 0.26 6.56
N ALA A 29 26.11 1.36 7.26
CA ALA A 29 25.10 2.29 7.78
C ALA A 29 24.28 2.93 6.66
N THR A 30 24.94 3.36 5.58
CA THR A 30 24.30 3.95 4.40
C THR A 30 23.28 2.98 3.79
N VAL A 31 23.71 1.75 3.53
CA VAL A 31 22.82 0.71 2.95
C VAL A 31 21.66 0.39 3.91
N SER A 32 21.96 0.22 5.20
CA SER A 32 20.92 -0.14 6.19
C SER A 32 19.89 0.98 6.38
N VAL A 33 20.33 2.24 6.47
CA VAL A 33 19.41 3.39 6.60
C VAL A 33 18.59 3.58 5.34
N ALA A 34 19.21 3.48 4.16
CA ALA A 34 18.52 3.62 2.88
C ALA A 34 17.46 2.52 2.71
N MET A 35 17.83 1.24 2.91
CA MET A 35 16.92 0.10 2.73
C MET A 35 15.76 0.13 3.73
N LEU A 36 16.03 0.31 5.02
CA LEU A 36 14.99 0.37 6.02
C LEU A 36 14.12 1.63 5.88
N GLY A 37 14.70 2.77 5.51
CA GLY A 37 13.95 3.99 5.23
C GLY A 37 12.95 3.80 4.10
N VAL A 38 13.38 3.18 2.99
CA VAL A 38 12.51 2.84 1.86
C VAL A 38 11.41 1.85 2.27
N VAL A 39 11.77 0.78 3.01
CA VAL A 39 10.80 -0.25 3.45
C VAL A 39 9.65 0.35 4.24
N PHE A 40 9.96 1.20 5.23
CA PHE A 40 8.92 1.77 6.10
C PHE A 40 8.09 2.85 5.39
N ASP A 41 8.69 3.68 4.54
CA ASP A 41 7.98 4.75 3.85
C ASP A 41 7.10 4.22 2.70
N VAL A 42 7.62 3.27 1.91
CA VAL A 42 6.87 2.67 0.79
C VAL A 42 5.65 1.90 1.29
N GLY A 43 5.78 1.18 2.41
CA GLY A 43 4.65 0.49 3.04
C GLY A 43 3.52 1.46 3.43
N ASP A 44 3.87 2.60 4.01
CA ASP A 44 2.89 3.62 4.41
C ASP A 44 2.25 4.33 3.22
N LYS A 45 3.05 4.70 2.21
CA LYS A 45 2.56 5.37 1.01
C LYS A 45 1.63 4.48 0.20
N LEU A 46 2.00 3.22 -0.02
CA LEU A 46 1.12 2.25 -0.68
C LEU A 46 -0.18 2.06 0.08
N ASN A 47 -0.14 1.96 1.40
CA ASN A 47 -1.36 1.86 2.20
C ASN A 47 -2.22 3.13 2.12
N ALA A 48 -1.60 4.31 2.07
CA ALA A 48 -2.30 5.58 1.89
C ALA A 48 -2.86 5.73 0.46
N GLU A 49 -2.09 5.37 -0.57
CA GLU A 49 -2.56 5.37 -1.96
C GLU A 49 -3.68 4.36 -2.19
N LEU A 50 -3.56 3.15 -1.65
CA LEU A 50 -4.63 2.14 -1.73
C LEU A 50 -5.92 2.60 -1.06
N SER A 51 -5.83 3.36 0.03
CA SER A 51 -7.01 3.98 0.65
C SER A 51 -7.61 5.11 -0.19
N THR A 52 -6.83 5.66 -1.12
CA THR A 52 -7.26 6.74 -2.02
C THR A 52 -7.88 6.21 -3.31
N TYR A 53 -7.44 5.04 -3.79
CA TYR A 53 -7.93 4.40 -5.01
C TYR A 53 -9.13 3.47 -4.72
N GLY A 54 -10.33 3.93 -5.06
CA GLY A 54 -11.53 3.10 -5.15
C GLY A 54 -12.20 2.71 -3.84
N SER A 55 -13.13 1.77 -3.98
CA SER A 55 -13.81 1.12 -2.88
C SER A 55 -12.92 0.04 -2.25
N ASN A 56 -13.00 -0.09 -0.93
CA ASN A 56 -12.35 -1.19 -0.21
C ASN A 56 -13.35 -2.24 0.30
N ILE A 57 -14.64 -1.96 0.19
CA ILE A 57 -15.72 -2.90 0.49
C ILE A 57 -16.72 -2.86 -0.66
N THR A 58 -17.15 -4.03 -1.12
CA THR A 58 -18.23 -4.20 -2.10
C THR A 58 -19.37 -4.96 -1.47
N VAL A 59 -20.56 -4.40 -1.55
CA VAL A 59 -21.83 -5.01 -1.08
C VAL A 59 -22.57 -5.53 -2.30
N GLN A 60 -22.97 -6.80 -2.29
CA GLN A 60 -23.66 -7.46 -3.41
C GLN A 60 -24.74 -8.40 -2.88
N PRO A 61 -25.72 -8.82 -3.73
CA PRO A 61 -26.72 -9.79 -3.34
C PRO A 61 -26.09 -11.10 -2.87
N LYS A 62 -26.64 -11.71 -1.83
CA LYS A 62 -26.13 -12.96 -1.25
C LYS A 62 -26.11 -14.12 -2.27
N ALA A 63 -27.07 -14.18 -3.17
CA ALA A 63 -27.14 -15.20 -4.21
C ALA A 63 -25.92 -15.11 -5.16
N ASP A 64 -25.59 -13.92 -5.63
CA ASP A 64 -24.46 -13.69 -6.55
C ASP A 64 -23.12 -13.94 -5.85
N ALA A 65 -23.03 -13.64 -4.55
CA ALA A 65 -21.84 -13.92 -3.76
C ALA A 65 -21.52 -15.42 -3.68
N VAL A 66 -22.53 -16.26 -3.52
CA VAL A 66 -22.39 -17.73 -3.47
C VAL A 66 -21.99 -18.29 -4.83
N VAL A 67 -22.59 -17.79 -5.92
CA VAL A 67 -22.25 -18.22 -7.28
C VAL A 67 -20.80 -17.87 -7.61
N ASN A 68 -20.36 -16.64 -7.35
CA ASN A 68 -18.99 -16.22 -7.57
C ASN A 68 -17.97 -17.04 -6.76
N ASP A 69 -18.27 -17.40 -5.51
CA ASP A 69 -17.39 -18.24 -4.70
C ASP A 69 -17.29 -19.67 -5.22
N LEU A 70 -18.37 -20.23 -5.79
CA LEU A 70 -18.36 -21.58 -6.38
C LEU A 70 -17.58 -21.66 -7.68
N TYR A 71 -17.64 -20.63 -8.52
CA TYR A 71 -16.91 -20.61 -9.80
C TYR A 71 -15.44 -20.20 -9.65
N ASN A 72 -15.06 -19.39 -8.64
CA ASN A 72 -13.69 -18.97 -8.40
C ASN A 72 -12.84 -19.96 -7.59
N THR A 73 -13.39 -21.07 -7.08
CA THR A 73 -12.62 -22.14 -6.41
C THR A 73 -11.83 -23.03 -7.36
N GLY A 74 -11.96 -22.86 -8.67
CA GLY A 74 -11.29 -23.66 -9.72
C GLY A 74 -10.27 -22.87 -10.53
N GLY A 75 -9.15 -22.49 -9.93
CA GLY A 75 -7.88 -22.16 -10.63
C GLY A 75 -7.92 -20.98 -11.61
N ASP A 76 -7.21 -20.00 -11.26
CA ASP A 76 -6.57 -18.87 -11.96
C ASP A 76 -6.99 -17.51 -11.39
N ALA A 77 -6.09 -17.01 -10.53
CA ALA A 77 -6.17 -15.69 -9.91
C ALA A 77 -5.91 -14.53 -10.91
N ASN A 78 -6.38 -14.66 -12.15
CA ASN A 78 -6.13 -13.68 -13.21
C ASN A 78 -7.38 -13.11 -13.87
N SER A 79 -8.54 -13.26 -13.25
CA SER A 79 -9.72 -12.51 -13.65
C SER A 79 -9.75 -11.19 -12.88
N ASN A 80 -9.38 -10.13 -13.56
CA ASN A 80 -9.55 -8.74 -13.11
C ASN A 80 -10.98 -8.56 -12.60
N ALA A 81 -11.16 -8.14 -11.36
CA ALA A 81 -12.46 -7.84 -10.76
C ALA A 81 -13.07 -6.50 -11.25
N SER A 82 -12.72 -6.10 -12.46
CA SER A 82 -13.50 -5.23 -13.32
C SER A 82 -14.21 -6.08 -14.38
N GLY A 83 -14.64 -7.30 -14.01
CA GLY A 83 -15.44 -8.13 -14.89
C GLY A 83 -16.82 -7.51 -15.02
N THR A 84 -17.03 -6.69 -16.04
CA THR A 84 -18.34 -6.58 -16.66
C THR A 84 -18.72 -8.00 -17.06
N SER A 85 -19.59 -8.64 -16.24
CA SER A 85 -20.20 -9.89 -16.64
C SER A 85 -20.83 -9.68 -18.03
N GLU A 86 -20.54 -10.56 -19.00
CA GLU A 86 -21.15 -10.48 -20.33
C GLU A 86 -22.68 -10.60 -20.30
N SER A 87 -23.26 -10.96 -19.15
CA SER A 87 -24.67 -11.05 -18.90
C SER A 87 -25.11 -10.03 -17.84
N ASP A 88 -26.30 -9.49 -18.03
CA ASP A 88 -26.94 -8.62 -17.04
C ASP A 88 -27.18 -9.37 -15.71
N PRO A 89 -27.10 -8.67 -14.55
CA PRO A 89 -27.36 -9.27 -13.26
C PRO A 89 -28.80 -9.78 -13.14
N THR A 90 -28.98 -10.87 -12.43
CA THR A 90 -30.29 -11.51 -12.21
C THR A 90 -30.83 -11.32 -10.80
N THR A 91 -29.98 -10.90 -9.88
CA THR A 91 -30.33 -10.62 -8.48
C THR A 91 -29.96 -9.18 -8.12
N PHE A 92 -30.81 -8.53 -7.34
CA PHE A 92 -30.69 -7.11 -7.06
C PHE A 92 -30.85 -6.82 -5.57
N LEU A 93 -30.19 -5.77 -5.11
CA LEU A 93 -30.47 -5.06 -3.87
C LEU A 93 -31.38 -3.87 -4.17
N LYS A 94 -31.95 -3.29 -3.13
CA LYS A 94 -32.74 -2.07 -3.28
C LYS A 94 -31.86 -0.84 -3.17
N GLU A 95 -31.97 0.08 -4.12
CA GLU A 95 -31.27 1.37 -4.04
C GLU A 95 -31.71 2.18 -2.81
N SER A 96 -32.99 2.07 -2.45
CA SER A 96 -33.58 2.73 -1.27
C SER A 96 -32.96 2.27 0.07
N ASP A 97 -32.29 1.12 0.10
CA ASP A 97 -31.59 0.61 1.29
C ASP A 97 -30.15 1.16 1.39
N ALA A 98 -29.57 1.68 0.30
CA ALA A 98 -28.19 2.16 0.29
C ALA A 98 -27.89 3.26 1.34
N PRO A 99 -28.76 4.22 1.65
CA PRO A 99 -28.54 5.20 2.71
C PRO A 99 -28.36 4.59 4.11
N LYS A 100 -28.88 3.37 4.36
CA LYS A 100 -28.72 2.68 5.65
C LYS A 100 -27.27 2.40 6.01
N ILE A 101 -26.34 2.41 5.04
CA ILE A 101 -24.89 2.33 5.29
C ILE A 101 -24.42 3.41 6.25
N LYS A 102 -25.08 4.57 6.27
CA LYS A 102 -24.76 5.65 7.19
C LYS A 102 -25.40 5.53 8.59
N THR A 103 -26.09 4.45 8.88
CA THR A 103 -26.70 4.19 10.20
C THR A 103 -25.89 3.19 11.05
N ILE A 104 -24.83 2.59 10.50
CA ILE A 104 -23.96 1.66 11.22
C ILE A 104 -23.08 2.37 12.26
N PHE A 105 -22.52 1.61 13.19
CA PHE A 105 -21.63 2.17 14.24
C PHE A 105 -20.44 2.93 13.63
N TRP A 106 -19.86 2.39 12.53
CA TRP A 106 -18.72 3.01 11.82
C TRP A 106 -19.12 3.99 10.70
N ALA A 107 -20.31 4.57 10.75
CA ALA A 107 -20.82 5.49 9.73
C ALA A 107 -19.86 6.65 9.40
N PHE A 108 -19.18 7.21 10.40
CA PHE A 108 -18.22 8.31 10.21
C PHE A 108 -16.93 7.87 9.49
N ASN A 109 -16.57 6.60 9.57
CA ASN A 109 -15.42 6.05 8.85
C ASN A 109 -15.74 5.82 7.35
N ILE A 110 -17.01 5.77 6.96
CA ILE A 110 -17.40 5.67 5.57
C ILE A 110 -17.29 7.05 4.93
N THR A 111 -16.24 7.25 4.14
CA THR A 111 -15.95 8.52 3.48
C THR A 111 -16.86 8.75 2.28
N ASN A 112 -17.19 7.68 1.54
CA ASN A 112 -18.10 7.73 0.41
C ASN A 112 -18.65 6.35 0.05
N TYR A 113 -19.71 6.30 -0.71
CA TYR A 113 -20.25 5.09 -1.32
C TYR A 113 -21.09 5.43 -2.54
N ALA A 114 -21.23 4.47 -3.44
CA ALA A 114 -22.05 4.62 -4.64
C ALA A 114 -22.74 3.28 -4.97
N PRO A 115 -24.06 3.26 -5.10
CA PRO A 115 -24.77 2.11 -5.67
C PRO A 115 -24.48 2.05 -7.17
N GLU A 116 -24.44 0.84 -7.71
CA GLU A 116 -24.25 0.60 -9.14
C GLU A 116 -25.29 -0.39 -9.65
N LEU A 117 -25.76 -0.13 -10.86
CA LEU A 117 -26.56 -1.03 -11.68
C LEU A 117 -25.82 -1.23 -13.00
N ASN A 118 -25.22 -2.40 -13.19
CA ASN A 118 -24.48 -2.76 -14.39
C ASN A 118 -25.41 -3.42 -15.40
N ILE A 119 -25.54 -2.82 -16.57
CA ILE A 119 -26.39 -3.34 -17.65
C ILE A 119 -25.67 -3.20 -18.99
N HIS A 120 -26.10 -3.95 -19.99
CA HIS A 120 -25.65 -3.79 -21.36
C HIS A 120 -26.72 -3.13 -22.21
N ALA A 121 -26.32 -2.20 -23.07
CA ALA A 121 -27.24 -1.51 -23.97
C ALA A 121 -26.58 -1.25 -25.35
N ASP A 122 -27.40 -1.08 -26.36
CA ASP A 122 -26.96 -0.61 -27.66
C ASP A 122 -26.90 0.92 -27.68
N VAL A 123 -25.83 1.48 -28.22
CA VAL A 123 -25.61 2.92 -28.30
C VAL A 123 -25.68 3.38 -29.75
N ASN A 124 -26.50 4.41 -30.03
CA ASN A 124 -26.55 5.07 -31.31
C ASN A 124 -26.37 6.58 -31.13
N CYS A 125 -25.55 7.21 -31.98
CA CYS A 125 -25.42 8.68 -31.94
C CYS A 125 -26.61 9.34 -32.65
N ALA A 126 -27.07 10.43 -32.09
CA ALA A 126 -28.15 11.23 -32.66
C ALA A 126 -27.66 12.40 -33.53
N SER A 127 -26.39 12.40 -33.96
CA SER A 127 -25.83 13.51 -34.73
C SER A 127 -26.25 13.46 -36.20
N GLU A 128 -26.85 14.54 -36.69
CA GLU A 128 -27.19 14.76 -38.11
C GLU A 128 -25.95 14.97 -39.00
N SER A 129 -24.75 15.06 -38.42
CA SER A 129 -23.51 15.48 -39.10
C SER A 129 -22.46 14.38 -39.32
N VAL A 130 -22.65 13.16 -38.84
CA VAL A 130 -21.73 12.04 -39.00
C VAL A 130 -22.45 10.91 -39.78
N ASP A 131 -21.77 10.32 -40.76
CA ASP A 131 -22.28 9.16 -41.54
C ASP A 131 -22.89 8.13 -40.58
N SER A 132 -24.18 7.90 -40.68
CA SER A 132 -25.04 7.13 -39.78
C SER A 132 -24.63 5.66 -39.59
N SER A 133 -23.62 5.19 -40.33
CA SER A 133 -23.15 3.81 -40.28
C SER A 133 -21.98 3.56 -39.30
N SER A 134 -21.24 4.60 -38.88
CA SER A 134 -20.05 4.43 -38.08
C SER A 134 -20.28 4.67 -36.55
N CYS A 135 -21.43 5.23 -36.16
CA CYS A 135 -21.72 5.55 -34.76
C CYS A 135 -22.76 4.61 -34.15
N LYS A 136 -22.48 3.32 -34.16
CA LYS A 136 -23.29 2.29 -33.49
C LYS A 136 -22.38 1.31 -32.76
N ALA A 137 -22.71 1.01 -31.52
CA ALA A 137 -22.09 -0.07 -30.76
C ALA A 137 -23.18 -0.86 -30.02
N SER A 138 -23.08 -2.19 -30.11
CA SER A 138 -23.99 -3.11 -29.43
C SER A 138 -23.31 -3.68 -28.19
N GLY A 139 -24.10 -3.98 -27.15
CA GLY A 139 -23.63 -4.61 -25.95
C GLY A 139 -22.64 -3.73 -25.15
N VAL A 140 -22.80 -2.41 -25.18
CA VAL A 140 -21.93 -1.48 -24.44
C VAL A 140 -22.23 -1.59 -22.94
N PRO A 141 -21.21 -1.74 -22.08
CA PRO A 141 -21.41 -1.70 -20.65
C PRO A 141 -21.89 -0.32 -20.19
N ILE A 142 -23.03 -0.28 -19.51
CA ILE A 142 -23.63 0.93 -18.94
C ILE A 142 -23.70 0.75 -17.43
N VAL A 143 -23.16 1.69 -16.69
CA VAL A 143 -23.19 1.71 -15.24
C VAL A 143 -24.13 2.83 -14.77
N GLY A 144 -25.26 2.46 -14.19
CA GLY A 144 -26.17 3.38 -13.51
C GLY A 144 -25.71 3.62 -12.08
N THR A 145 -25.43 4.87 -11.70
CA THR A 145 -24.87 5.19 -10.38
C THR A 145 -25.29 6.56 -9.88
N TRP A 146 -24.97 6.87 -8.64
CA TRP A 146 -25.02 8.24 -8.12
C TRP A 146 -23.70 8.95 -8.41
N PHE A 147 -23.77 10.19 -8.86
CA PHE A 147 -22.58 10.99 -9.06
C PHE A 147 -22.25 11.86 -7.85
N ALA A 148 -23.22 12.60 -7.32
CA ALA A 148 -23.07 13.46 -6.14
C ALA A 148 -24.44 13.66 -5.47
N LYS A 149 -25.09 12.57 -5.07
CA LYS A 149 -26.44 12.58 -4.49
C LYS A 149 -26.40 13.07 -3.05
N THR A 150 -27.15 14.12 -2.76
CA THR A 150 -27.32 14.59 -1.38
C THR A 150 -28.37 13.73 -0.68
N LEU A 151 -28.00 13.15 0.43
CA LEU A 151 -28.84 12.31 1.25
C LEU A 151 -29.13 13.01 2.58
N HIS A 152 -30.40 13.05 2.94
CA HIS A 152 -30.85 13.57 4.23
C HIS A 152 -31.06 12.38 5.18
N MET A 153 -30.37 12.42 6.30
CA MET A 153 -30.45 11.38 7.32
C MET A 153 -31.56 11.72 8.32
N ASP A 154 -32.13 10.72 8.96
CA ASP A 154 -33.13 10.90 10.02
C ASP A 154 -32.59 11.72 11.23
N SER A 155 -31.28 11.76 11.38
CA SER A 155 -30.58 12.61 12.36
C SER A 155 -30.64 14.10 12.07
N GLY A 156 -31.14 14.51 10.88
CA GLY A 156 -31.12 15.89 10.38
C GLY A 156 -29.81 16.29 9.69
N GLU A 157 -28.81 15.42 9.66
CA GLU A 157 -27.57 15.64 8.93
C GLU A 157 -27.74 15.35 7.44
N SER A 158 -26.97 16.05 6.59
CA SER A 158 -26.91 15.77 5.16
C SER A 158 -25.52 15.30 4.78
N THR A 159 -25.44 14.25 3.98
CA THR A 159 -24.20 13.72 3.41
C THR A 159 -24.30 13.65 1.90
N VAL A 160 -23.18 13.80 1.20
CA VAL A 160 -23.09 13.63 -0.25
C VAL A 160 -22.42 12.29 -0.52
N ALA A 161 -23.07 11.42 -1.29
CA ALA A 161 -22.55 10.14 -1.68
C ALA A 161 -22.55 10.01 -3.21
N GLY A 162 -21.58 9.30 -3.77
CA GLY A 162 -21.53 9.05 -5.20
C GLY A 162 -20.14 8.93 -5.80
N MET A 163 -20.14 8.66 -7.09
CA MET A 163 -18.94 8.32 -7.87
C MET A 163 -17.88 9.44 -7.91
N ASN A 164 -18.29 10.70 -7.88
CA ASN A 164 -17.38 11.84 -7.89
C ASN A 164 -16.33 11.76 -6.76
N GLY A 165 -16.74 11.43 -5.54
CA GLY A 165 -15.81 11.25 -4.42
C GLY A 165 -15.11 9.89 -4.38
N MET A 166 -15.60 8.91 -5.17
CA MET A 166 -15.05 7.55 -5.25
C MET A 166 -13.91 7.45 -6.26
N ARG A 167 -13.98 8.14 -7.39
CA ARG A 167 -13.07 8.04 -8.55
C ARG A 167 -12.20 9.29 -8.70
N SER A 168 -11.54 9.72 -7.64
CA SER A 168 -10.70 10.92 -7.60
C SER A 168 -9.49 10.89 -8.55
N TRP A 169 -9.05 9.69 -8.97
CA TRP A 169 -7.93 9.51 -9.91
C TRP A 169 -8.33 9.58 -11.39
N TRP A 170 -9.61 9.55 -11.71
CA TRP A 170 -10.05 9.67 -13.08
C TRP A 170 -9.68 11.03 -13.65
N LYS A 171 -9.12 11.01 -14.85
CA LYS A 171 -8.90 12.25 -15.60
C LYS A 171 -10.17 12.55 -16.37
N LEU A 172 -10.88 13.60 -15.98
CA LEU A 172 -12.14 14.00 -16.56
C LEU A 172 -11.97 15.23 -17.45
N ASP A 173 -12.26 15.09 -18.75
CA ASP A 173 -12.44 16.23 -19.66
C ASP A 173 -13.92 16.57 -19.71
N GLY A 174 -14.35 17.58 -18.97
CA GLY A 174 -15.73 18.01 -18.87
C GLY A 174 -16.19 18.20 -17.44
N SER A 175 -17.44 17.87 -17.17
CA SER A 175 -18.06 18.00 -15.85
C SER A 175 -18.81 16.72 -15.47
N TRP A 176 -18.89 16.48 -14.16
CA TRP A 176 -19.69 15.38 -13.63
C TRP A 176 -21.19 15.59 -13.96
N PRO A 177 -21.91 14.53 -14.35
CA PRO A 177 -23.36 14.60 -14.56
C PRO A 177 -24.11 14.93 -13.28
N LYS A 178 -25.32 15.48 -13.43
CA LYS A 178 -26.26 15.65 -12.32
C LYS A 178 -27.15 14.40 -12.21
N ASP A 179 -27.41 13.95 -11.00
CA ASP A 179 -28.18 12.73 -10.73
C ASP A 179 -29.64 12.80 -11.23
N ASP A 180 -30.20 14.02 -11.35
CA ASP A 180 -31.58 14.24 -11.78
C ASP A 180 -31.71 14.60 -13.27
N SER A 181 -30.70 14.35 -14.08
CA SER A 181 -30.67 14.78 -15.49
C SER A 181 -30.30 13.63 -16.43
N ALA A 182 -30.72 13.71 -17.68
CA ALA A 182 -30.34 12.76 -18.73
C ALA A 182 -28.93 13.06 -19.26
N GLN A 183 -27.95 13.03 -18.38
CA GLN A 183 -26.52 13.28 -18.64
C GLN A 183 -25.72 12.03 -18.35
N GLY A 184 -24.49 11.97 -18.91
CA GLY A 184 -23.60 10.83 -18.66
C GLY A 184 -22.14 11.13 -18.97
N LEU A 185 -21.28 10.23 -18.47
CA LEU A 185 -19.86 10.19 -18.79
C LEU A 185 -19.60 9.01 -19.74
N ILE A 186 -18.64 9.19 -20.64
CA ILE A 186 -18.18 8.16 -21.54
C ILE A 186 -16.68 7.96 -21.39
N GLY A 187 -16.22 6.71 -21.39
CA GLY A 187 -14.81 6.40 -21.33
C GLY A 187 -14.08 6.74 -22.64
N THR A 188 -12.80 7.10 -22.56
CA THR A 188 -11.98 7.53 -23.70
C THR A 188 -11.96 6.51 -24.84
N THR A 189 -11.89 5.21 -24.54
CA THR A 189 -11.89 4.15 -25.55
C THR A 189 -13.22 4.07 -26.28
N LEU A 190 -14.33 4.12 -25.56
CA LEU A 190 -15.67 4.09 -26.13
C LEU A 190 -15.98 5.35 -26.92
N ALA A 191 -15.59 6.53 -26.41
CA ALA A 191 -15.74 7.81 -27.09
C ALA A 191 -15.03 7.83 -28.45
N SER A 192 -13.78 7.35 -28.47
CA SER A 192 -12.98 7.24 -29.70
C SER A 192 -13.59 6.26 -30.71
N LYS A 193 -14.13 5.13 -30.22
CA LYS A 193 -14.77 4.11 -31.05
C LYS A 193 -16.07 4.61 -31.70
N LEU A 194 -16.83 5.44 -30.99
CA LEU A 194 -18.10 6.00 -31.46
C LEU A 194 -17.94 7.36 -32.18
N GLY A 195 -16.75 7.97 -32.11
CA GLY A 195 -16.52 9.32 -32.61
C GLY A 195 -17.31 10.42 -31.87
N VAL A 196 -17.62 10.18 -30.58
CA VAL A 196 -18.45 11.07 -29.76
C VAL A 196 -17.55 12.02 -28.96
N THR A 197 -17.99 13.27 -28.87
CA THR A 197 -17.33 14.33 -28.13
C THR A 197 -18.22 14.90 -27.02
N LYS A 198 -17.62 15.70 -26.16
CA LYS A 198 -18.36 16.39 -25.10
C LYS A 198 -19.43 17.32 -25.67
N GLY A 199 -20.65 17.20 -25.16
CA GLY A 199 -21.83 17.94 -25.61
C GLY A 199 -22.71 17.15 -26.60
N ASP A 200 -22.21 16.07 -27.16
CA ASP A 200 -22.98 15.21 -28.06
C ASP A 200 -24.08 14.47 -27.30
N THR A 201 -25.13 14.08 -28.03
CA THR A 201 -26.24 13.29 -27.50
C THR A 201 -26.23 11.90 -28.12
N VAL A 202 -26.22 10.89 -27.28
CA VAL A 202 -26.35 9.47 -27.68
C VAL A 202 -27.69 8.92 -27.25
N THR A 203 -28.19 7.95 -27.99
CA THR A 203 -29.43 7.23 -27.62
C THR A 203 -29.07 5.80 -27.26
N LEU A 204 -29.42 5.44 -26.03
CA LEU A 204 -29.28 4.08 -25.52
C LEU A 204 -30.55 3.29 -25.81
N TYR A 205 -30.38 2.04 -26.24
CA TYR A 205 -31.47 1.10 -26.46
C TYR A 205 -31.21 -0.18 -25.67
N LYS A 206 -32.22 -0.65 -24.95
CA LYS A 206 -32.15 -1.94 -24.25
C LYS A 206 -33.46 -2.71 -24.49
N THR A 207 -33.28 -3.97 -24.84
CA THR A 207 -34.41 -4.93 -24.84
C THR A 207 -34.49 -5.54 -23.45
N THR A 208 -35.59 -5.37 -22.78
CA THR A 208 -35.83 -5.85 -21.40
C THR A 208 -36.28 -7.31 -21.44
N ALA A 209 -36.29 -7.98 -20.28
CA ALA A 209 -36.68 -9.40 -20.17
C ALA A 209 -38.11 -9.69 -20.61
N ASP A 210 -39.01 -8.71 -20.55
CA ASP A 210 -40.39 -8.78 -21.03
C ASP A 210 -40.53 -8.56 -22.56
N GLY A 211 -39.41 -8.39 -23.28
CA GLY A 211 -39.36 -8.17 -24.72
C GLY A 211 -39.63 -6.73 -25.16
N SER A 212 -39.87 -5.81 -24.25
CA SER A 212 -40.02 -4.38 -24.58
C SER A 212 -38.68 -3.75 -24.92
N ARG A 213 -38.67 -2.79 -25.85
CA ARG A 213 -37.45 -2.06 -26.22
C ARG A 213 -37.52 -0.63 -25.69
N ASN A 214 -36.80 -0.40 -24.63
CA ASN A 214 -36.66 0.92 -23.99
C ASN A 214 -35.60 1.75 -24.67
N LYS A 215 -35.76 3.07 -24.65
CA LYS A 215 -34.74 4.01 -25.16
C LYS A 215 -34.60 5.20 -24.21
N GLN A 216 -33.37 5.69 -24.07
CA GLN A 216 -33.05 6.89 -23.34
C GLN A 216 -32.06 7.75 -24.12
N ARG A 217 -32.26 9.06 -24.15
CA ARG A 217 -31.31 10.01 -24.74
C ARG A 217 -30.43 10.57 -23.62
N ILE A 218 -29.11 10.52 -23.82
CA ILE A 218 -28.11 10.94 -22.84
C ILE A 218 -27.20 11.96 -23.48
N THR A 219 -27.03 13.11 -22.85
CA THR A 219 -26.04 14.12 -23.24
C THR A 219 -24.73 13.83 -22.55
N ILE A 220 -23.64 13.71 -23.29
CA ILE A 220 -22.31 13.47 -22.76
C ILE A 220 -21.75 14.76 -22.16
N THR A 221 -21.59 14.82 -20.84
CA THR A 221 -21.06 15.98 -20.11
C THR A 221 -19.55 15.93 -19.93
N GLY A 222 -18.96 14.73 -20.05
CA GLY A 222 -17.52 14.57 -19.93
C GLY A 222 -17.04 13.22 -20.48
N ILE A 223 -15.76 13.21 -20.83
CA ILE A 223 -15.02 12.02 -21.24
C ILE A 223 -14.01 11.71 -20.14
N TYR A 224 -14.06 10.50 -19.59
CA TYR A 224 -13.15 10.11 -18.51
C TYR A 224 -12.10 9.12 -18.98
N ASP A 225 -10.92 9.19 -18.36
CA ASP A 225 -9.85 8.21 -18.49
C ASP A 225 -9.59 7.60 -17.10
N SER A 226 -9.96 6.33 -16.95
CA SER A 226 -9.75 5.54 -15.72
C SER A 226 -8.37 4.89 -15.67
N GLY A 227 -7.71 4.73 -16.82
CA GLY A 227 -6.44 4.02 -16.96
C GLY A 227 -6.59 2.49 -17.04
N ASP A 228 -7.81 1.97 -17.10
CA ASP A 228 -8.12 0.53 -17.13
C ASP A 228 -9.24 0.18 -18.12
N SER A 229 -9.85 -1.00 -17.98
CA SER A 229 -10.93 -1.51 -18.84
C SER A 229 -12.22 -0.69 -18.80
N ASP A 230 -12.44 0.08 -17.72
CA ASP A 230 -13.63 0.92 -17.54
C ASP A 230 -13.71 2.03 -18.59
N ASN A 231 -12.60 2.34 -19.28
CA ASN A 231 -12.58 3.24 -20.44
C ASN A 231 -13.48 2.79 -21.60
N ASN A 232 -14.01 1.57 -21.58
CA ASN A 232 -14.95 1.07 -22.57
C ASN A 232 -16.41 1.11 -22.09
N ALA A 233 -16.69 1.72 -20.96
CA ALA A 233 -18.03 1.82 -20.36
C ALA A 233 -18.59 3.25 -20.42
N MET A 234 -19.89 3.37 -20.14
CA MET A 234 -20.60 4.63 -19.98
C MET A 234 -21.28 4.69 -18.62
N TYR A 235 -21.14 5.80 -17.91
CA TYR A 235 -21.76 6.04 -16.62
C TYR A 235 -22.91 7.02 -16.74
N ILE A 236 -24.08 6.64 -16.24
CA ILE A 236 -25.33 7.42 -16.27
C ILE A 236 -25.96 7.45 -14.87
N PRO A 237 -26.92 8.38 -14.59
CA PRO A 237 -27.64 8.36 -13.34
C PRO A 237 -28.38 7.03 -13.12
N SER A 238 -28.38 6.55 -11.87
CA SER A 238 -29.04 5.30 -11.47
C SER A 238 -30.52 5.25 -11.91
N SER A 239 -31.28 6.33 -11.68
CA SER A 239 -32.67 6.44 -12.12
C SER A 239 -32.87 6.25 -13.62
N THR A 240 -31.95 6.77 -14.44
CA THR A 240 -32.01 6.61 -15.89
C THR A 240 -31.71 5.19 -16.32
N ALA A 241 -30.72 4.53 -15.69
CA ALA A 241 -30.40 3.13 -15.94
C ALA A 241 -31.55 2.19 -15.56
N GLN A 242 -32.18 2.45 -14.41
CA GLN A 242 -33.34 1.69 -13.93
C GLN A 242 -34.54 1.78 -14.89
N VAL A 243 -34.82 2.98 -15.40
CA VAL A 243 -35.87 3.17 -16.41
C VAL A 243 -35.52 2.46 -17.71
N LEU A 244 -34.26 2.53 -18.15
CA LEU A 244 -33.79 1.86 -19.37
C LEU A 244 -33.93 0.34 -19.26
N ALA A 245 -33.58 -0.22 -18.09
CA ALA A 245 -33.61 -1.65 -17.85
C ALA A 245 -35.02 -2.17 -17.40
N ASN A 246 -35.97 -1.29 -17.10
CA ASN A 246 -37.24 -1.61 -16.45
C ASN A 246 -37.06 -2.31 -15.09
N LEU A 247 -36.13 -1.82 -14.28
CA LEU A 247 -35.76 -2.36 -12.97
C LEU A 247 -35.83 -1.26 -11.90
N PRO A 248 -37.07 -0.87 -11.48
CA PRO A 248 -37.22 0.21 -10.50
C PRO A 248 -36.60 -0.19 -9.15
N ASP A 249 -35.96 0.75 -8.48
CA ASP A 249 -35.30 0.59 -7.16
C ASP A 249 -34.31 -0.59 -7.08
N SER A 250 -33.67 -0.94 -8.18
CA SER A 250 -32.78 -2.10 -8.28
C SER A 250 -31.36 -1.68 -8.54
N ILE A 251 -30.43 -2.28 -7.80
CA ILE A 251 -28.97 -2.16 -7.96
C ILE A 251 -28.33 -3.54 -7.79
N ASP A 252 -27.21 -3.80 -8.45
CA ASP A 252 -26.50 -5.07 -8.36
C ASP A 252 -25.37 -5.04 -7.32
N LYS A 253 -24.81 -3.87 -7.05
CA LYS A 253 -23.78 -3.71 -6.01
C LYS A 253 -23.76 -2.30 -5.42
N ILE A 254 -23.12 -2.19 -4.25
CA ILE A 254 -22.75 -0.90 -3.67
C ILE A 254 -21.24 -0.93 -3.42
N GLU A 255 -20.55 0.03 -3.99
CA GLU A 255 -19.15 0.26 -3.67
C GLU A 255 -19.03 1.19 -2.47
N VAL A 256 -18.23 0.81 -1.48
CA VAL A 256 -18.06 1.57 -0.25
C VAL A 256 -16.58 1.88 -0.05
N LYS A 257 -16.29 3.15 0.23
CA LYS A 257 -14.97 3.66 0.59
C LYS A 257 -14.96 4.02 2.07
N ALA A 258 -14.25 3.24 2.87
CA ALA A 258 -14.16 3.42 4.30
C ALA A 258 -12.71 3.61 4.76
N LEU A 259 -12.52 4.45 5.79
CA LEU A 259 -11.26 4.54 6.51
C LEU A 259 -11.16 3.35 7.47
N THR A 260 -10.20 2.47 7.23
CA THR A 260 -10.09 1.21 7.94
C THR A 260 -8.74 1.05 8.63
N THR A 261 -8.72 0.28 9.72
CA THR A 261 -7.51 -0.20 10.37
C THR A 261 -7.02 -1.46 9.65
N PRO A 262 -5.70 -1.64 9.43
CA PRO A 262 -5.17 -2.85 8.81
C PRO A 262 -5.58 -4.12 9.57
N ASP A 263 -5.90 -5.19 8.82
CA ASP A 263 -6.29 -6.46 9.39
C ASP A 263 -5.15 -7.10 10.21
N ASN A 264 -5.50 -7.54 11.41
CA ASN A 264 -4.66 -8.38 12.28
C ASN A 264 -5.17 -9.83 12.33
N ASP A 265 -4.60 -10.66 13.19
CA ASP A 265 -5.04 -12.05 13.35
C ASP A 265 -6.49 -12.17 13.81
N LEU A 266 -6.94 -11.26 14.66
CA LEU A 266 -8.32 -11.20 15.15
C LEU A 266 -9.29 -10.87 13.99
N ALA A 267 -8.99 -9.86 13.20
CA ALA A 267 -9.79 -9.49 12.03
C ALA A 267 -9.84 -10.64 11.00
N ARG A 268 -8.73 -11.34 10.77
CA ARG A 268 -8.68 -12.53 9.90
C ARG A 268 -9.48 -13.71 10.44
N LYS A 269 -9.48 -13.93 11.76
CA LYS A 269 -10.31 -14.96 12.42
C LYS A 269 -11.80 -14.61 12.26
N ALA A 270 -12.15 -13.36 12.54
CA ALA A 270 -13.52 -12.86 12.40
C ALA A 270 -14.05 -12.93 10.97
N SER A 271 -13.24 -12.57 9.95
CA SER A 271 -13.65 -12.62 8.54
C SER A 271 -13.95 -14.03 8.03
N LYS A 272 -13.40 -15.07 8.68
CA LYS A 272 -13.72 -16.48 8.36
C LYS A 272 -15.00 -16.94 9.04
N ASN A 273 -15.15 -16.62 10.30
CA ASN A 273 -16.32 -16.98 11.09
C ASN A 273 -16.44 -16.08 12.33
N PRO A 274 -17.27 -15.02 12.30
CA PRO A 274 -17.47 -14.14 13.45
C PRO A 274 -17.98 -14.88 14.70
N ASN A 275 -18.77 -15.96 14.52
CA ASN A 275 -19.33 -16.76 15.62
C ASN A 275 -18.27 -17.62 16.34
N ALA A 276 -17.06 -17.75 15.82
CA ALA A 276 -15.96 -18.46 16.47
C ALA A 276 -15.14 -17.59 17.42
N LEU A 277 -15.50 -16.31 17.58
CA LEU A 277 -14.86 -15.36 18.50
C LEU A 277 -15.40 -15.57 19.93
N THR A 278 -14.51 -15.38 20.93
CA THR A 278 -14.97 -15.19 22.31
C THR A 278 -15.67 -13.84 22.47
N GLN A 279 -16.39 -13.63 23.57
CA GLN A 279 -17.10 -12.37 23.81
C GLN A 279 -16.16 -11.16 23.78
N ASP A 280 -15.02 -11.24 24.45
CA ASP A 280 -14.02 -10.16 24.49
C ASP A 280 -13.38 -9.92 23.11
N GLU A 281 -13.11 -10.99 22.35
CA GLU A 281 -12.61 -10.88 20.99
C GLU A 281 -13.65 -10.24 20.05
N TRP A 282 -14.92 -10.59 20.21
CA TRP A 282 -16.01 -10.06 19.42
C TRP A 282 -16.20 -8.55 19.67
N GLU A 283 -16.24 -8.14 20.93
CA GLU A 283 -16.33 -6.72 21.32
C GLU A 283 -15.15 -5.91 20.78
N THR A 284 -13.92 -6.43 20.92
CA THR A 284 -12.72 -5.78 20.41
C THR A 284 -12.77 -5.64 18.89
N TRP A 285 -13.18 -6.68 18.18
CA TRP A 285 -13.29 -6.67 16.72
C TRP A 285 -14.41 -5.74 16.24
N TYR A 286 -15.61 -5.83 16.81
CA TYR A 286 -16.76 -5.02 16.43
C TYR A 286 -16.51 -3.53 16.65
N CYS A 287 -15.84 -3.18 17.74
CA CYS A 287 -15.47 -1.81 18.11
C CYS A 287 -14.14 -1.34 17.50
N THR A 288 -13.57 -2.08 16.56
CA THR A 288 -12.39 -1.66 15.78
C THR A 288 -12.77 -1.52 14.31
N ALA A 289 -12.35 -0.42 13.66
CA ALA A 289 -12.68 -0.12 12.27
C ALA A 289 -11.95 -1.03 11.28
N TYR A 290 -12.03 -2.35 11.45
CA TYR A 290 -11.53 -3.29 10.46
C TYR A 290 -12.48 -3.34 9.25
N PRO A 291 -11.96 -3.58 8.03
CA PRO A 291 -12.81 -3.78 6.86
C PRO A 291 -13.86 -4.88 7.08
N SER A 292 -13.49 -5.97 7.77
CA SER A 292 -14.39 -7.07 8.11
C SER A 292 -15.49 -6.70 9.11
N SER A 293 -15.20 -5.84 10.08
CA SER A 293 -16.18 -5.34 11.06
C SER A 293 -17.19 -4.40 10.40
N ILE A 294 -16.69 -3.47 9.54
CA ILE A 294 -17.56 -2.55 8.79
C ILE A 294 -18.44 -3.34 7.82
N ALA A 295 -17.88 -4.32 7.10
CA ALA A 295 -18.62 -5.18 6.18
C ALA A 295 -19.77 -5.93 6.90
N TYR A 296 -19.47 -6.52 8.05
CA TYR A 296 -20.45 -7.20 8.89
C TYR A 296 -21.62 -6.27 9.30
N GLN A 297 -21.30 -5.06 9.77
CA GLN A 297 -22.32 -4.07 10.15
C GLN A 297 -23.16 -3.57 8.97
N ILE A 298 -22.58 -3.52 7.75
CA ILE A 298 -23.35 -3.22 6.53
C ILE A 298 -24.35 -4.34 6.23
N GLU A 299 -23.95 -5.60 6.38
CA GLU A 299 -24.84 -6.75 6.19
C GLU A 299 -26.01 -6.76 7.18
N GLU A 300 -25.81 -6.27 8.42
CA GLU A 300 -26.86 -6.15 9.42
C GLU A 300 -27.97 -5.15 9.01
N VAL A 301 -27.61 -4.08 8.29
CA VAL A 301 -28.56 -3.01 7.92
C VAL A 301 -29.14 -3.14 6.51
N ILE A 302 -28.50 -3.92 5.62
CA ILE A 302 -28.97 -4.17 4.26
C ILE A 302 -29.40 -5.65 4.13
N PRO A 303 -30.69 -5.95 4.20
CA PRO A 303 -31.18 -7.34 4.15
C PRO A 303 -30.82 -8.03 2.82
N GLY A 304 -30.36 -9.27 2.89
CA GLY A 304 -30.05 -10.09 1.72
C GLY A 304 -28.75 -9.73 1.01
N SER A 305 -27.95 -8.86 1.59
CA SER A 305 -26.63 -8.53 1.08
C SER A 305 -25.49 -9.37 1.70
N VAL A 306 -24.36 -9.39 1.02
CA VAL A 306 -23.07 -9.80 1.54
C VAL A 306 -22.07 -8.71 1.20
N ALA A 307 -21.34 -8.24 2.22
CA ALA A 307 -20.30 -7.24 2.07
C ALA A 307 -18.93 -7.92 2.08
N LYS A 308 -18.20 -7.81 1.00
CA LYS A 308 -16.86 -8.39 0.84
C LYS A 308 -15.81 -7.30 0.75
N GLN A 309 -14.68 -7.56 1.40
CA GLN A 309 -13.49 -6.73 1.17
C GLN A 309 -13.04 -6.91 -0.29
N VAL A 310 -12.68 -5.83 -0.96
CA VAL A 310 -12.04 -5.87 -2.27
C VAL A 310 -10.60 -6.36 -2.08
N ARG A 311 -10.44 -7.68 -1.99
CA ARG A 311 -9.16 -8.33 -1.67
C ARG A 311 -8.15 -8.30 -2.82
N GLN A 312 -8.59 -8.10 -4.06
CA GLN A 312 -7.75 -8.36 -5.22
C GLN A 312 -6.58 -7.38 -5.37
N VAL A 313 -6.78 -6.11 -5.11
CA VAL A 313 -5.68 -5.12 -5.16
C VAL A 313 -4.84 -5.20 -3.89
N ALA A 314 -5.48 -5.33 -2.72
CA ALA A 314 -4.78 -5.40 -1.43
C ALA A 314 -4.01 -6.72 -1.22
N ALA A 315 -4.50 -7.86 -1.69
CA ALA A 315 -3.83 -9.15 -1.51
C ALA A 315 -2.61 -9.31 -2.44
N LEU A 316 -2.74 -8.94 -3.71
CA LEU A 316 -1.60 -8.99 -4.65
C LEU A 316 -0.52 -7.98 -4.29
N GLN A 317 -0.89 -6.78 -3.90
CA GLN A 317 0.06 -5.75 -3.47
C GLN A 317 0.65 -6.06 -2.09
N GLY A 318 -0.14 -6.57 -1.15
CA GLY A 318 0.32 -7.00 0.16
C GLY A 318 1.34 -8.13 0.08
N ASP A 319 1.14 -9.14 -0.76
CA ASP A 319 2.05 -10.26 -0.94
C ASP A 319 3.36 -9.82 -1.64
N VAL A 320 3.27 -8.99 -2.68
CA VAL A 320 4.45 -8.41 -3.35
C VAL A 320 5.21 -7.48 -2.40
N LEU A 321 4.51 -6.63 -1.64
CA LEU A 321 5.13 -5.74 -0.67
C LEU A 321 5.82 -6.51 0.44
N GLN A 322 5.17 -7.54 0.99
CA GLN A 322 5.76 -8.39 2.04
C GLN A 322 6.99 -9.14 1.54
N LYS A 323 6.97 -9.68 0.33
CA LYS A 323 8.13 -10.31 -0.30
C LYS A 323 9.25 -9.31 -0.56
N THR A 324 8.93 -8.12 -1.03
CA THR A 324 9.91 -7.04 -1.25
C THR A 324 10.52 -6.58 0.07
N GLN A 325 9.72 -6.40 1.13
CA GLN A 325 10.21 -6.10 2.47
C GLN A 325 11.14 -7.19 3.00
N ALA A 326 10.78 -8.46 2.83
CA ALA A 326 11.62 -9.58 3.24
C ALA A 326 12.99 -9.57 2.53
N VAL A 327 13.02 -9.30 1.23
CA VAL A 327 14.27 -9.17 0.45
C VAL A 327 15.11 -7.99 0.96
N MET A 328 14.51 -6.84 1.21
CA MET A 328 15.24 -5.65 1.72
C MET A 328 15.79 -5.88 3.13
N VAL A 329 15.03 -6.53 4.02
CA VAL A 329 15.51 -6.94 5.35
C VAL A 329 16.66 -7.93 5.23
N LEU A 330 16.55 -8.92 4.34
CA LEU A 330 17.63 -9.89 4.08
C LEU A 330 18.91 -9.19 3.60
N MET A 331 18.81 -8.25 2.66
CA MET A 331 19.94 -7.45 2.18
C MET A 331 20.56 -6.61 3.30
N THR A 332 19.76 -6.06 4.20
CA THR A 332 20.24 -5.32 5.38
C THR A 332 21.02 -6.24 6.30
N VAL A 333 20.51 -7.45 6.59
CA VAL A 333 21.21 -8.44 7.42
C VAL A 333 22.53 -8.87 6.77
N LEU A 334 22.52 -9.17 5.46
CA LEU A 334 23.74 -9.53 4.72
C LEU A 334 24.78 -8.40 4.76
N SER A 335 24.36 -7.15 4.61
CA SER A 335 25.24 -5.98 4.73
C SER A 335 25.87 -5.86 6.12
N LEU A 336 25.10 -6.10 7.18
CA LEU A 336 25.59 -6.09 8.56
C LEU A 336 26.57 -7.24 8.83
N VAL A 337 26.30 -8.45 8.31
CA VAL A 337 27.22 -9.61 8.42
C VAL A 337 28.54 -9.32 7.69
N ALA A 338 28.46 -8.78 6.47
CA ALA A 338 29.65 -8.38 5.71
C ALA A 338 30.48 -7.33 6.46
N ALA A 339 29.81 -6.34 7.06
CA ALA A 339 30.46 -5.33 7.90
C ALA A 339 31.11 -5.95 9.14
N ALA A 340 30.46 -6.90 9.81
CA ALA A 340 31.01 -7.60 10.97
C ALA A 340 32.31 -8.32 10.62
N ILE A 341 32.33 -9.08 9.51
CA ILE A 341 33.49 -9.80 9.03
C ILE A 341 34.61 -8.82 8.66
N ALA A 342 34.30 -7.74 7.95
CA ALA A 342 35.29 -6.75 7.54
C ALA A 342 35.91 -6.02 8.75
N VAL A 343 35.10 -5.61 9.73
CA VAL A 343 35.57 -4.96 10.98
C VAL A 343 36.42 -5.95 11.78
N ALA A 344 35.99 -7.21 11.91
CA ALA A 344 36.78 -8.24 12.61
C ALA A 344 38.15 -8.44 11.97
N ASN A 345 38.24 -8.57 10.65
CA ASN A 345 39.51 -8.72 9.92
C ASN A 345 40.42 -7.48 10.05
N LEU A 346 39.85 -6.28 9.95
CA LEU A 346 40.61 -5.04 10.11
C LEU A 346 41.14 -4.86 11.55
N MET A 347 40.34 -5.26 12.55
CA MET A 347 40.76 -5.27 13.95
C MET A 347 41.89 -6.30 14.19
N ALA A 348 41.75 -7.52 13.70
CA ALA A 348 42.76 -8.56 13.83
C ALA A 348 44.09 -8.13 13.22
N ALA A 349 44.06 -7.52 12.03
CA ALA A 349 45.24 -6.97 11.38
C ALA A 349 45.86 -5.80 12.19
N SER A 350 45.02 -4.92 12.77
CA SER A 350 45.48 -3.82 13.63
C SER A 350 46.15 -4.32 14.91
N ILE A 351 45.61 -5.40 15.51
CA ILE A 351 46.20 -6.04 16.69
C ILE A 351 47.55 -6.67 16.35
N GLY A 352 47.66 -7.36 15.21
CA GLY A 352 48.91 -7.99 14.76
C GLY A 352 50.08 -6.97 14.60
N GLU A 353 49.79 -5.81 14.03
CA GLU A 353 50.81 -4.76 13.85
C GLU A 353 51.20 -4.05 15.16
N ARG A 354 50.28 -3.95 16.11
CA ARG A 354 50.52 -3.29 17.40
C ARG A 354 50.85 -4.30 18.51
N GLY A 355 51.12 -5.57 18.14
CA GLY A 355 51.39 -6.62 19.09
C GLY A 355 52.48 -6.30 20.08
N SER A 356 53.59 -5.68 19.61
CA SER A 356 54.71 -5.24 20.47
C SER A 356 54.31 -4.11 21.43
N GLU A 357 53.53 -3.12 21.00
CA GLU A 357 53.03 -2.03 21.85
C GLU A 357 52.07 -2.59 22.93
N LEU A 358 51.19 -3.51 22.54
CA LEU A 358 50.23 -4.16 23.46
C LEU A 358 50.92 -5.12 24.43
N ALA A 359 51.94 -5.83 23.96
CA ALA A 359 52.77 -6.69 24.80
C ALA A 359 53.58 -5.87 25.84
N LEU A 360 54.08 -4.71 25.45
CA LEU A 360 54.77 -3.77 26.36
C LEU A 360 53.80 -3.24 27.46
N LEU A 361 52.59 -2.88 27.08
CA LEU A 361 51.52 -2.46 28.06
C LEU A 361 51.22 -3.57 29.08
N LYS A 362 51.14 -4.83 28.61
CA LYS A 362 50.96 -6.01 29.50
C LYS A 362 52.18 -6.23 30.39
N ALA A 363 53.41 -6.04 29.87
CA ALA A 363 54.67 -6.19 30.63
C ALA A 363 54.80 -5.15 31.76
N ILE A 364 54.21 -3.96 31.58
CA ILE A 364 54.18 -2.88 32.61
C ILE A 364 53.04 -3.08 33.61
N GLY A 365 52.21 -4.15 33.45
CA GLY A 365 51.14 -4.51 34.39
C GLY A 365 49.72 -4.19 33.96
N ALA A 366 49.49 -3.83 32.70
CA ALA A 366 48.12 -3.67 32.21
C ALA A 366 47.41 -5.02 32.15
N THR A 367 46.21 -5.08 32.74
CA THR A 367 45.34 -6.28 32.66
C THR A 367 44.78 -6.49 31.27
N ASP A 368 44.53 -7.73 30.90
CA ASP A 368 43.89 -8.10 29.61
C ASP A 368 42.61 -7.35 29.35
N GLY A 369 41.79 -7.16 30.41
CA GLY A 369 40.54 -6.38 30.34
C GLY A 369 40.76 -4.89 30.11
N ALA A 370 41.90 -4.30 30.55
CA ALA A 370 42.23 -2.90 30.29
C ALA A 370 42.61 -2.68 28.83
N VAL A 371 43.42 -3.59 28.28
CA VAL A 371 43.86 -3.56 26.88
C VAL A 371 42.66 -3.79 25.94
N SER A 372 41.82 -4.75 26.27
CA SER A 372 40.58 -5.04 25.48
C SER A 372 39.62 -3.86 25.50
N ARG A 373 39.39 -3.23 26.66
CA ARG A 373 38.54 -2.01 26.75
C ARG A 373 39.08 -0.84 25.97
N LEU A 374 40.39 -0.67 25.95
CA LEU A 374 41.06 0.40 25.14
C LEU A 374 40.79 0.19 23.64
N MET A 375 40.97 -1.04 23.14
CA MET A 375 40.73 -1.39 21.74
C MET A 375 39.25 -1.26 21.37
N LEU A 376 38.34 -1.72 22.25
CA LEU A 376 36.89 -1.55 22.06
C LEU A 376 36.49 -0.09 22.00
N ALA A 377 36.98 0.74 22.91
CA ALA A 377 36.71 2.19 22.93
C ALA A 377 37.17 2.88 21.65
N GLU A 378 38.39 2.54 21.18
CA GLU A 378 38.94 3.04 19.93
C GLU A 378 38.07 2.68 18.73
N THR A 379 37.67 1.41 18.60
CA THR A 379 36.82 0.94 17.51
C THR A 379 35.42 1.53 17.60
N ALA A 380 34.85 1.64 18.82
CA ALA A 380 33.54 2.23 19.03
C ALA A 380 33.48 3.71 18.59
N VAL A 381 34.52 4.51 18.90
CA VAL A 381 34.55 5.90 18.45
C VAL A 381 34.63 6.02 16.94
N ILE A 382 35.47 5.19 16.28
CA ILE A 382 35.63 5.19 14.82
C ILE A 382 34.33 4.73 14.17
N SER A 383 33.69 3.67 14.68
CA SER A 383 32.44 3.15 14.18
C SER A 383 31.28 4.12 14.39
N LEU A 384 31.23 4.85 15.49
CA LEU A 384 30.25 5.90 15.75
C LEU A 384 30.31 7.01 14.71
N VAL A 385 31.54 7.50 14.41
CA VAL A 385 31.72 8.51 13.36
C VAL A 385 31.30 7.97 12.00
N GLY A 386 31.69 6.72 11.66
CA GLY A 386 31.29 6.06 10.44
C GLY A 386 29.76 5.89 10.35
N ALA A 387 29.10 5.51 11.45
CA ALA A 387 27.65 5.33 11.51
C ALA A 387 26.89 6.65 11.32
N ILE A 388 27.34 7.75 11.93
CA ILE A 388 26.70 9.07 11.78
C ILE A 388 26.83 9.56 10.32
N VAL A 389 28.02 9.50 9.75
CA VAL A 389 28.25 9.88 8.35
C VAL A 389 27.44 8.97 7.40
N GLY A 390 27.44 7.66 7.67
CA GLY A 390 26.67 6.69 6.91
C GLY A 390 25.14 6.91 7.01
N ALA A 391 24.64 7.30 8.17
CA ALA A 391 23.22 7.63 8.34
C ALA A 391 22.81 8.87 7.52
N LEU A 392 23.66 9.90 7.49
CA LEU A 392 23.45 11.09 6.67
C LEU A 392 23.49 10.76 5.17
N LEU A 393 24.49 9.99 4.73
CA LEU A 393 24.56 9.54 3.33
C LEU A 393 23.40 8.61 2.97
N GLY A 394 23.02 7.71 3.88
CA GLY A 394 21.90 6.79 3.70
C GLY A 394 20.56 7.50 3.53
N SER A 395 20.34 8.57 4.30
CA SER A 395 19.15 9.40 4.12
C SER A 395 19.16 10.12 2.76
N GLY A 396 20.31 10.59 2.30
CA GLY A 396 20.48 11.18 0.97
C GLY A 396 20.20 10.17 -0.15
N VAL A 397 20.77 8.96 -0.06
CA VAL A 397 20.53 7.88 -1.03
C VAL A 397 19.04 7.49 -1.06
N ALA A 398 18.40 7.38 0.11
CA ALA A 398 16.97 7.09 0.20
C ALA A 398 16.13 8.17 -0.51
N GLN A 399 16.46 9.46 -0.34
CA GLN A 399 15.77 10.55 -1.05
C GLN A 399 15.93 10.43 -2.57
N ILE A 400 17.15 10.12 -3.05
CA ILE A 400 17.39 9.92 -4.49
C ILE A 400 16.54 8.75 -5.01
N VAL A 401 16.54 7.61 -4.31
CA VAL A 401 15.71 6.45 -4.68
C VAL A 401 14.22 6.81 -4.66
N GLY A 402 13.77 7.55 -3.64
CA GLY A 402 12.39 8.02 -3.54
C GLY A 402 11.96 8.86 -4.74
N HIS A 403 12.76 9.83 -5.13
CA HIS A 403 12.44 10.69 -6.28
C HIS A 403 12.56 9.98 -7.63
N VAL A 404 13.57 9.12 -7.81
CA VAL A 404 13.82 8.45 -9.11
C VAL A 404 12.85 7.28 -9.33
N VAL A 405 12.57 6.50 -8.29
CA VAL A 405 11.76 5.26 -8.43
C VAL A 405 10.28 5.52 -8.13
N PHE A 406 9.98 6.33 -7.11
CA PHE A 406 8.61 6.55 -6.62
C PHE A 406 8.04 7.94 -6.92
N GLY A 407 8.82 8.80 -7.59
CA GLY A 407 8.39 10.17 -7.93
C GLY A 407 8.13 11.10 -6.74
N SER A 408 8.43 10.68 -5.52
CA SER A 408 8.15 11.41 -4.29
C SER A 408 9.27 11.24 -3.26
N GLY A 409 9.50 12.26 -2.39
CA GLY A 409 10.49 12.17 -1.32
C GLY A 409 10.12 11.13 -0.27
N ILE A 410 11.12 10.50 0.34
CA ILE A 410 10.94 9.52 1.43
C ILE A 410 10.89 10.23 2.77
N THR A 411 9.86 9.98 3.57
CA THR A 411 9.74 10.48 4.94
C THR A 411 10.54 9.60 5.89
N MET A 412 11.70 10.10 6.35
CA MET A 412 12.55 9.35 7.27
C MET A 412 11.98 9.36 8.68
N ARG A 413 11.58 8.19 9.19
CA ARG A 413 11.14 8.02 10.58
C ARG A 413 12.33 7.99 11.52
N PRO A 414 12.33 8.73 12.65
CA PRO A 414 13.40 8.69 13.65
C PRO A 414 13.72 7.28 14.16
N MET A 415 12.71 6.41 14.19
CA MET A 415 12.82 5.00 14.57
C MET A 415 13.85 4.22 13.74
N VAL A 416 13.98 4.52 12.44
CA VAL A 416 14.95 3.88 11.53
C VAL A 416 16.39 4.14 12.01
N PHE A 417 16.69 5.39 12.37
CA PHE A 417 18.02 5.75 12.85
C PHE A 417 18.38 5.04 14.16
N VAL A 418 17.42 4.97 15.10
CA VAL A 418 17.62 4.27 16.36
C VAL A 418 17.85 2.77 16.12
N LEU A 419 17.03 2.14 15.27
CA LEU A 419 17.16 0.72 14.94
C LEU A 419 18.50 0.40 14.29
N VAL A 420 18.90 1.17 13.27
CA VAL A 420 20.20 1.00 12.59
C VAL A 420 21.36 1.22 13.55
N PHE A 421 21.29 2.23 14.43
CA PHE A 421 22.32 2.48 15.43
C PHE A 421 22.48 1.30 16.39
N VAL A 422 21.40 0.72 16.88
CA VAL A 422 21.41 -0.48 17.74
C VAL A 422 22.01 -1.68 17.00
N LEU A 423 21.57 -1.93 15.76
CA LEU A 423 22.07 -3.03 14.95
C LEU A 423 23.57 -2.91 14.64
N LEU A 424 24.03 -1.71 14.26
CA LEU A 424 25.45 -1.45 14.03
C LEU A 424 26.28 -1.60 15.31
N THR A 425 25.80 -1.10 16.45
CA THR A 425 26.47 -1.28 17.74
C THR A 425 26.64 -2.75 18.07
N LEU A 426 25.56 -3.55 17.90
CA LEU A 426 25.60 -4.99 18.11
C LEU A 426 26.60 -5.67 17.16
N THR A 427 26.59 -5.29 15.88
CA THR A 427 27.50 -5.80 14.85
C THR A 427 28.97 -5.54 15.20
N VAL A 428 29.30 -4.31 15.63
CA VAL A 428 30.65 -3.93 16.06
C VAL A 428 31.07 -4.68 17.33
N LEU A 429 30.15 -4.89 18.28
CA LEU A 429 30.44 -5.66 19.49
C LEU A 429 30.74 -7.14 19.17
N ILE A 430 29.95 -7.75 18.29
CA ILE A 430 30.17 -9.15 17.85
C ILE A 430 31.49 -9.27 17.11
N ALA A 431 31.80 -8.35 16.17
CA ALA A 431 33.06 -8.32 15.44
C ALA A 431 34.26 -8.16 16.39
N SER A 432 34.13 -7.30 17.39
CA SER A 432 35.20 -7.02 18.36
C SER A 432 35.42 -8.20 19.31
N PHE A 433 34.41 -8.97 19.64
CA PHE A 433 34.55 -10.14 20.50
C PHE A 433 35.49 -11.20 19.93
N SER A 434 35.41 -11.44 18.60
CA SER A 434 36.34 -12.33 17.89
C SER A 434 37.79 -11.84 18.01
N SER A 435 38.01 -10.53 17.87
CA SER A 435 39.35 -9.91 17.93
C SER A 435 39.95 -9.87 19.35
N ILE A 436 39.08 -9.76 20.39
CA ILE A 436 39.51 -9.81 21.80
C ILE A 436 40.15 -11.16 22.14
N ARG A 437 39.63 -12.26 21.63
CA ARG A 437 40.19 -13.60 21.79
C ARG A 437 41.67 -13.65 21.31
N SER A 438 41.98 -12.95 20.23
CA SER A 438 43.36 -12.85 19.71
C SER A 438 44.29 -12.09 20.67
N ILE A 439 43.78 -11.07 21.38
CA ILE A 439 44.54 -10.30 22.38
C ILE A 439 44.85 -11.15 23.61
N LEU A 440 43.92 -11.98 24.05
CA LEU A 440 44.09 -12.87 25.21
C LEU A 440 45.16 -13.92 24.96
N GLY A 441 45.38 -14.33 23.71
CA GLY A 441 46.41 -15.28 23.31
C GLY A 441 47.83 -14.69 23.20
N LEU A 442 47.99 -13.34 23.26
CA LEU A 442 49.30 -12.70 23.17
C LEU A 442 50.13 -12.92 24.45
N LYS A 443 51.21 -13.70 24.34
CA LYS A 443 52.21 -13.87 25.40
C LYS A 443 53.30 -12.83 25.27
N PRO A 444 53.48 -11.93 26.27
CA PRO A 444 54.44 -10.82 26.16
C PRO A 444 55.87 -11.29 25.90
N ALA A 445 56.28 -12.43 26.47
CA ALA A 445 57.63 -13.00 26.31
C ALA A 445 57.93 -13.46 24.87
N GLU A 446 56.95 -14.07 24.16
CA GLU A 446 57.13 -14.54 22.79
C GLU A 446 57.17 -13.37 21.78
N VAL A 447 56.30 -12.37 21.99
CA VAL A 447 56.20 -11.20 21.08
C VAL A 447 57.42 -10.27 21.20
N LEU A 448 58.00 -10.11 22.39
CA LEU A 448 59.17 -9.25 22.62
C LEU A 448 60.49 -9.90 22.17
N HIS A 449 60.57 -11.25 22.07
CA HIS A 449 61.76 -11.98 21.59
C HIS A 449 61.71 -12.29 20.08
N GLY A 450 60.74 -11.75 19.33
CA GLY A 450 60.71 -11.83 17.87
C GLY A 450 60.38 -13.21 17.29
N ARG A 451 59.65 -14.06 18.03
CA ARG A 451 59.12 -15.35 17.59
C ARG A 451 57.61 -15.34 17.43
#